data_e2d523a9c5378d96dbad1b29fecbc584
#
_entry.id   e2d523a9c5378d96dbad1b29fecbc584
#
_cell.length_a   1.000
_cell.length_b   1.000
_cell.length_c   1.000
_cell.angle_alpha   90.00
_cell.angle_beta   90.00
_cell.angle_gamma   90.00
#
_symmetry.space_group_name_H-M   'P 1'
#
loop_
_entity.id
_entity.type
_entity.pdbx_description
1 polymer ?
#
loop_
_entity_poly.entity_id
_entity_poly.type
_entity_poly.pdbx_seq_one_letter_code
_entity_poly.pdbx_strand_id
1 'polypeptide(L)'
;SLTLEELRSLYNTPCSIEVMKKAVIFSCLTGLRRSDIINLTWESVRKYADGGRYLDFICQKTKVQTIVPISNEAYELILPETAKPVFAGFTKEMSNNEMRKWLKDSGIKKHITFHCFRHTYASLQMELGTDIYTVQHLLAHKNVTTTQIYVAHASPKTREAANKIKLKVEDTNENE
;
A
#
# COMPACT_ATOMS: atom_id res chain seq x y z
N SER A 1 2.26 -12.41 8.12
CA SER A 1 2.37 -10.95 7.95
C SER A 1 3.58 -10.39 8.68
N LEU A 2 3.98 -9.21 8.30
CA LEU A 2 5.06 -8.47 8.97
C LEU A 2 4.50 -7.66 10.14
N THR A 3 5.29 -7.52 11.19
CA THR A 3 5.03 -6.52 12.23
C THR A 3 5.39 -5.12 11.70
N LEU A 4 4.95 -4.07 12.38
CA LEU A 4 5.32 -2.69 12.02
C LEU A 4 6.83 -2.47 12.10
N GLU A 5 7.47 -3.05 13.11
CA GLU A 5 8.93 -2.99 13.28
C GLU A 5 9.67 -3.68 12.14
N GLU A 6 9.22 -4.87 11.74
CA GLU A 6 9.76 -5.58 10.58
C GLU A 6 9.56 -4.80 9.29
N LEU A 7 8.40 -4.20 9.09
CA LEU A 7 8.13 -3.35 7.92
C LEU A 7 9.04 -2.13 7.87
N ARG A 8 9.26 -1.46 9.00
CA ARG A 8 10.19 -0.32 9.10
C ARG A 8 11.63 -0.75 8.82
N SER A 9 12.05 -1.90 9.32
CA SER A 9 13.36 -2.48 9.01
C SER A 9 13.51 -2.74 7.51
N LEU A 10 12.49 -3.33 6.89
CA LEU A 10 12.47 -3.59 5.45
C LEU A 10 12.57 -2.30 4.64
N TYR A 11 11.79 -1.29 5.01
CA TYR A 11 11.81 0.02 4.37
C TYR A 11 13.18 0.68 4.43
N ASN A 12 13.89 0.55 5.55
CA ASN A 12 15.20 1.15 5.77
C ASN A 12 16.36 0.31 5.21
N THR A 13 16.10 -0.87 4.68
CA THR A 13 17.11 -1.76 4.11
C THR A 13 17.17 -1.59 2.59
N PRO A 14 18.35 -1.36 2.00
CA PRO A 14 18.48 -1.25 0.55
C PRO A 14 18.06 -2.53 -0.18
N CYS A 15 17.40 -2.36 -1.33
CA CYS A 15 17.05 -3.44 -2.25
C CYS A 15 17.70 -3.17 -3.61
N SER A 16 18.27 -4.19 -4.23
CA SER A 16 18.93 -4.06 -5.53
C SER A 16 17.97 -3.71 -6.67
N ILE A 17 16.70 -4.04 -6.54
CA ILE A 17 15.66 -3.69 -7.51
C ILE A 17 14.72 -2.66 -6.88
N GLU A 18 14.94 -1.39 -7.21
CA GLU A 18 14.23 -0.26 -6.60
C GLU A 18 12.72 -0.31 -6.84
N VAL A 19 12.29 -0.65 -8.06
CA VAL A 19 10.85 -0.75 -8.37
C VAL A 19 10.17 -1.89 -7.57
N MET A 20 10.87 -2.98 -7.31
CA MET A 20 10.38 -4.07 -6.48
C MET A 20 10.17 -3.59 -5.04
N LYS A 21 11.13 -2.87 -4.49
CA LYS A 21 11.02 -2.26 -3.15
C LYS A 21 9.80 -1.35 -3.07
N LYS A 22 9.63 -0.44 -4.01
CA LYS A 22 8.48 0.45 -4.07
C LYS A 22 7.16 -0.31 -4.14
N ALA A 23 7.09 -1.35 -4.97
CA ALA A 23 5.89 -2.18 -5.11
C ALA A 23 5.52 -2.91 -3.82
N VAL A 24 6.50 -3.49 -3.14
CA VAL A 24 6.30 -4.19 -1.86
C VAL A 24 5.83 -3.24 -0.77
N ILE A 25 6.52 -2.12 -0.58
CA ILE A 25 6.16 -1.13 0.42
C ILE A 25 4.78 -0.53 0.12
N PHE A 26 4.48 -0.25 -1.14
CA PHE A 26 3.18 0.24 -1.56
C PHE A 26 2.06 -0.75 -1.23
N SER A 27 2.27 -2.05 -1.46
CA SER A 27 1.31 -3.08 -1.04
C SER A 27 1.06 -3.08 0.46
N CYS A 28 2.10 -2.93 1.27
CA CYS A 28 1.98 -2.83 2.73
C CYS A 28 1.25 -1.56 3.20
N LEU A 29 1.28 -0.49 2.41
CA LEU A 29 0.63 0.79 2.75
C LEU A 29 -0.78 0.93 2.18
N THR A 30 -1.18 0.11 1.24
CA THR A 30 -2.46 0.25 0.52
C THR A 30 -3.30 -1.01 0.49
N GLY A 31 -2.69 -2.16 0.72
CA GLY A 31 -3.33 -3.45 0.59
C GLY A 31 -3.53 -3.92 -0.85
N LEU A 32 -3.02 -3.21 -1.86
CA LEU A 32 -3.17 -3.62 -3.26
C LEU A 32 -2.52 -4.97 -3.53
N ARG A 33 -3.18 -5.76 -4.37
CA ARG A 33 -2.64 -7.01 -4.88
C ARG A 33 -1.53 -6.74 -5.90
N ARG A 34 -0.62 -7.69 -6.06
CA ARG A 34 0.47 -7.61 -7.05
C ARG A 34 -0.04 -7.26 -8.45
N SER A 35 -1.11 -7.91 -8.91
CA SER A 35 -1.68 -7.67 -10.23
C SER A 35 -2.19 -6.23 -10.40
N ASP A 36 -2.75 -5.63 -9.37
CA ASP A 36 -3.22 -4.26 -9.41
C ASP A 36 -2.06 -3.26 -9.39
N ILE A 37 -1.01 -3.56 -8.65
CA ILE A 37 0.23 -2.75 -8.63
C ILE A 37 0.89 -2.76 -10.01
N ILE A 38 1.02 -3.93 -10.65
CA ILE A 38 1.62 -4.06 -11.99
C ILE A 38 0.86 -3.20 -13.02
N ASN A 39 -0.45 -3.13 -12.91
CA ASN A 39 -1.32 -2.46 -13.89
C ASN A 39 -1.66 -1.01 -13.50
N LEU A 40 -1.17 -0.50 -12.39
CA LEU A 40 -1.52 0.84 -11.92
C LEU A 40 -0.94 1.92 -12.84
N THR A 41 -1.83 2.81 -13.30
CA THR A 41 -1.47 3.96 -14.13
C THR A 41 -1.61 5.26 -13.33
N TRP A 42 -0.93 6.31 -13.77
CA TRP A 42 -1.04 7.63 -13.14
C TRP A 42 -2.44 8.24 -13.26
N GLU A 43 -3.21 7.88 -14.27
CA GLU A 43 -4.61 8.30 -14.41
C GLU A 43 -5.49 7.81 -13.27
N SER A 44 -5.13 6.67 -12.66
CA SER A 44 -5.82 6.11 -11.50
C SER A 44 -5.46 6.78 -10.18
N VAL A 45 -4.41 7.58 -10.14
CA VAL A 45 -4.00 8.31 -8.94
C VAL A 45 -4.65 9.68 -8.95
N ARG A 46 -5.67 9.86 -8.11
CA ARG A 46 -6.53 11.03 -8.11
C ARG A 46 -6.39 11.85 -6.83
N LYS A 47 -6.80 13.09 -6.92
CA LYS A 47 -6.69 14.06 -5.83
C LYS A 47 -8.08 14.40 -5.28
N TYR A 48 -8.22 14.35 -3.95
CA TYR A 48 -9.36 14.95 -3.27
C TYR A 48 -9.27 16.49 -3.31
N ALA A 49 -10.42 17.14 -3.11
CA ALA A 49 -10.49 18.59 -3.06
C ALA A 49 -9.60 19.22 -1.99
N ASP A 50 -9.38 18.52 -0.87
CA ASP A 50 -8.54 18.95 0.25
C ASP A 50 -7.04 18.62 0.08
N GLY A 51 -6.65 17.99 -1.01
CA GLY A 51 -5.27 17.68 -1.36
C GLY A 51 -4.80 16.24 -1.08
N GLY A 52 -5.58 15.43 -0.38
CA GLY A 52 -5.29 14.00 -0.22
C GLY A 52 -5.41 13.24 -1.54
N ARG A 53 -4.93 12.02 -1.56
CA ARG A 53 -4.91 11.17 -2.76
C ARG A 53 -5.74 9.91 -2.57
N TYR A 54 -6.30 9.41 -3.67
CA TYR A 54 -6.98 8.13 -3.74
C TYR A 54 -6.70 7.45 -5.07
N LEU A 55 -6.86 6.14 -5.09
CA LEU A 55 -6.79 5.33 -6.30
C LEU A 55 -8.20 5.03 -6.79
N ASP A 56 -8.39 5.10 -8.10
CA ASP A 56 -9.62 4.74 -8.79
C ASP A 56 -9.26 3.86 -9.98
N PHE A 57 -9.46 2.56 -9.83
CA PHE A 57 -9.02 1.56 -10.81
C PHE A 57 -9.98 0.37 -10.87
N ILE A 58 -9.85 -0.43 -11.91
CA ILE A 58 -10.57 -1.70 -12.04
C ILE A 58 -9.69 -2.82 -11.49
N CYS A 59 -10.14 -3.48 -10.41
CA CYS A 59 -9.42 -4.59 -9.80
C CYS A 59 -9.25 -5.74 -10.81
N GLN A 60 -8.02 -6.19 -11.00
CA GLN A 60 -7.71 -7.24 -11.98
C GLN A 60 -8.39 -8.58 -11.65
N LYS A 61 -8.46 -8.94 -10.38
CA LYS A 61 -9.05 -10.21 -9.92
C LYS A 61 -10.58 -10.21 -9.98
N THR A 62 -11.22 -9.14 -9.54
CA THR A 62 -12.68 -9.07 -9.37
C THR A 62 -13.40 -8.36 -10.50
N LYS A 63 -12.69 -7.61 -11.34
CA LYS A 63 -13.21 -6.75 -12.39
C LYS A 63 -14.18 -5.67 -11.89
N VAL A 64 -14.06 -5.30 -10.62
CA VAL A 64 -14.88 -4.29 -9.96
C VAL A 64 -14.11 -2.99 -9.86
N GLN A 65 -14.78 -1.86 -10.15
CA GLN A 65 -14.22 -0.54 -9.90
C GLN A 65 -13.93 -0.40 -8.40
N THR A 66 -12.69 0.00 -8.10
CA THR A 66 -12.14 0.03 -6.75
C THR A 66 -11.62 1.43 -6.45
N ILE A 67 -12.12 2.03 -5.38
CA ILE A 67 -11.67 3.34 -4.90
C ILE A 67 -11.05 3.15 -3.52
N VAL A 68 -9.79 3.51 -3.39
CA VAL A 68 -9.02 3.34 -2.16
C VAL A 68 -8.29 4.64 -1.82
N PRO A 69 -8.57 5.26 -0.66
CA PRO A 69 -7.74 6.37 -0.20
C PRO A 69 -6.33 5.84 0.12
N ILE A 70 -5.33 6.63 -0.20
CA ILE A 70 -3.95 6.30 0.12
C ILE A 70 -3.33 7.36 1.02
N SER A 71 -2.36 6.94 1.82
CA SER A 71 -1.64 7.85 2.70
C SER A 71 -0.72 8.78 1.92
N ASN A 72 -0.33 9.88 2.56
CA ASN A 72 0.67 10.77 2.00
C ASN A 72 2.01 10.06 1.78
N GLU A 73 2.41 9.16 2.68
CA GLU A 73 3.63 8.36 2.51
C GLU A 73 3.55 7.43 1.29
N ALA A 74 2.41 6.78 1.06
CA ALA A 74 2.22 5.95 -0.13
C ALA A 74 2.31 6.77 -1.42
N TYR A 75 1.73 7.96 -1.43
CA TYR A 75 1.81 8.85 -2.58
C TYR A 75 3.24 9.37 -2.82
N GLU A 76 3.93 9.81 -1.79
CA GLU A 76 5.32 10.25 -1.90
C GLU A 76 6.25 9.15 -2.41
N LEU A 77 5.99 7.91 -2.00
CA LEU A 77 6.76 6.73 -2.42
C LEU A 77 6.80 6.55 -3.94
N ILE A 78 5.70 6.85 -4.62
CA ILE A 78 5.55 6.63 -6.06
C ILE A 78 5.97 7.82 -6.93
N LEU A 79 6.21 8.98 -6.33
CA LEU A 79 6.69 10.15 -7.06
C LEU A 79 8.12 9.97 -7.57
N PRO A 80 8.53 10.66 -8.62
CA PRO A 80 7.77 11.60 -9.44
C PRO A 80 6.83 10.92 -10.44
N GLU A 81 5.77 11.63 -10.83
CA GLU A 81 4.89 11.21 -11.93
C GLU A 81 5.67 11.15 -13.25
N THR A 82 5.42 10.12 -14.05
CA THR A 82 6.07 9.90 -15.34
C THR A 82 5.03 9.61 -16.43
N ALA A 83 5.47 9.54 -17.69
CA ALA A 83 4.61 9.09 -18.79
C ALA A 83 4.42 7.57 -18.83
N LYS A 84 5.13 6.82 -17.98
CA LYS A 84 5.06 5.36 -17.87
C LYS A 84 4.08 4.93 -16.77
N PRO A 85 3.70 3.64 -16.69
CA PRO A 85 2.98 3.12 -15.53
C PRO A 85 3.68 3.43 -14.21
N VAL A 86 2.93 3.52 -13.12
CA VAL A 86 3.46 3.89 -11.80
C VAL A 86 4.63 3.00 -11.37
N PHE A 87 4.50 1.68 -11.58
CA PHE A 87 5.53 0.69 -11.25
C PHE A 87 6.18 0.12 -12.51
N ALA A 88 6.56 0.99 -13.45
CA ALA A 88 7.22 0.56 -14.69
C ALA A 88 8.46 -0.30 -14.40
N GLY A 89 8.55 -1.44 -15.04
CA GLY A 89 9.62 -2.43 -14.81
C GLY A 89 9.29 -3.51 -13.78
N PHE A 90 8.22 -3.35 -13.01
CA PHE A 90 7.71 -4.40 -12.13
C PHE A 90 6.74 -5.29 -12.90
N THR A 91 7.10 -6.55 -13.10
CA THR A 91 6.36 -7.48 -13.96
C THR A 91 6.00 -8.76 -13.22
N LYS A 92 5.02 -9.49 -13.79
CA LYS A 92 4.59 -10.79 -13.27
C LYS A 92 5.72 -11.83 -13.31
N GLU A 93 6.60 -11.75 -14.29
CA GLU A 93 7.70 -12.69 -14.53
C GLU A 93 8.95 -12.37 -13.69
N MET A 94 8.96 -11.24 -12.99
CA MET A 94 10.09 -10.84 -12.16
C MET A 94 10.38 -11.88 -11.07
N SER A 95 11.64 -12.30 -10.98
CA SER A 95 12.10 -13.28 -9.99
C SER A 95 11.94 -12.77 -8.56
N ASN A 96 11.50 -13.65 -7.66
CA ASN A 96 11.41 -13.35 -6.23
C ASN A 96 12.75 -13.48 -5.49
N ASN A 97 13.83 -13.84 -6.16
CA ASN A 97 15.13 -14.06 -5.53
C ASN A 97 15.66 -12.79 -4.85
N GLU A 98 15.55 -11.65 -5.52
CA GLU A 98 15.99 -10.36 -4.95
C GLU A 98 15.10 -9.91 -3.80
N MET A 99 13.80 -10.21 -3.85
CA MET A 99 12.89 -9.97 -2.74
C MET A 99 13.27 -10.80 -1.52
N ARG A 100 13.57 -12.08 -1.69
CA ARG A 100 14.01 -12.96 -0.61
C ARG A 100 15.33 -12.49 0.00
N LYS A 101 16.27 -12.06 -0.82
CA LYS A 101 17.55 -11.50 -0.34
C LYS A 101 17.32 -10.24 0.47
N TRP A 102 16.49 -9.34 -0.01
CA TRP A 102 16.16 -8.10 0.68
C TRP A 102 15.46 -8.36 2.03
N LEU A 103 14.51 -9.31 2.08
CA LEU A 103 13.87 -9.75 3.31
C LEU A 103 14.90 -10.30 4.32
N LYS A 104 15.81 -11.13 3.86
CA LYS A 104 16.89 -11.69 4.68
C LYS A 104 17.82 -10.59 5.22
N ASP A 105 18.23 -9.66 4.35
CA ASP A 105 19.08 -8.53 4.72
C ASP A 105 18.41 -7.62 5.77
N SER A 106 17.09 -7.57 5.76
CA SER A 106 16.28 -6.84 6.75
C SER A 106 16.11 -7.56 8.09
N GLY A 107 16.63 -8.77 8.22
CA GLY A 107 16.49 -9.58 9.43
C GLY A 107 15.17 -10.35 9.53
N ILE A 108 14.40 -10.40 8.46
CA ILE A 108 13.10 -11.10 8.43
C ILE A 108 13.34 -12.57 8.09
N LYS A 109 13.01 -13.47 9.03
CA LYS A 109 13.20 -14.91 8.89
C LYS A 109 11.94 -15.67 8.46
N LYS A 110 10.80 -14.99 8.41
CA LYS A 110 9.52 -15.56 8.00
C LYS A 110 9.50 -15.89 6.52
N HIS A 111 8.77 -16.94 6.16
CA HIS A 111 8.45 -17.20 4.75
C HIS A 111 7.42 -16.19 4.27
N ILE A 112 7.81 -15.31 3.37
CA ILE A 112 6.96 -14.23 2.85
C ILE A 112 6.78 -14.39 1.34
N THR A 113 5.52 -14.44 0.92
CA THR A 113 5.11 -14.28 -0.47
C THR A 113 4.56 -12.88 -0.69
N PHE A 114 4.38 -12.45 -1.94
CA PHE A 114 3.86 -11.11 -2.22
C PHE A 114 2.49 -10.86 -1.59
N HIS A 115 1.63 -11.86 -1.56
CA HIS A 115 0.29 -11.74 -0.94
C HIS A 115 0.35 -11.44 0.56
N CYS A 116 1.44 -11.79 1.23
CA CYS A 116 1.65 -11.47 2.64
C CYS A 116 1.72 -9.97 2.91
N PHE A 117 2.08 -9.15 1.94
CA PHE A 117 2.13 -7.69 2.11
C PHE A 117 0.73 -7.08 2.24
N ARG A 118 -0.24 -7.61 1.50
CA ARG A 118 -1.65 -7.26 1.68
C ARG A 118 -2.18 -7.70 3.06
N HIS A 119 -1.81 -8.87 3.52
CA HIS A 119 -2.12 -9.31 4.88
C HIS A 119 -1.48 -8.43 5.94
N THR A 120 -0.26 -7.99 5.70
CA THR A 120 0.44 -7.04 6.57
C THR A 120 -0.34 -5.74 6.71
N TYR A 121 -0.82 -5.18 5.60
CA TYR A 121 -1.67 -3.99 5.62
C TYR A 121 -2.90 -4.20 6.50
N ALA A 122 -3.65 -5.28 6.29
CA ALA A 122 -4.85 -5.58 7.05
C ALA A 122 -4.57 -5.75 8.55
N SER A 123 -3.54 -6.52 8.89
CA SER A 123 -3.14 -6.78 10.28
C SER A 123 -2.71 -5.51 11.00
N LEU A 124 -1.89 -4.67 10.35
CA LEU A 124 -1.43 -3.41 10.93
C LEU A 124 -2.57 -2.42 11.12
N GLN A 125 -3.51 -2.35 10.19
CA GLN A 125 -4.70 -1.52 10.35
C GLN A 125 -5.48 -1.91 11.61
N MET A 126 -5.69 -3.20 11.83
CA MET A 126 -6.41 -3.69 13.00
C MET A 126 -5.62 -3.44 14.29
N GLU A 127 -4.31 -3.68 14.30
CA GLU A 127 -3.45 -3.39 15.46
C GLU A 127 -3.44 -1.90 15.83
N LEU A 128 -3.53 -1.03 14.84
CA LEU A 128 -3.57 0.43 15.03
C LEU A 128 -4.98 0.97 15.32
N GLY A 129 -5.94 0.08 15.55
CA GLY A 129 -7.28 0.42 16.03
C GLY A 129 -8.32 0.66 14.94
N THR A 130 -8.04 0.35 13.70
CA THR A 130 -9.03 0.42 12.63
C THR A 130 -10.02 -0.74 12.77
N ASP A 131 -11.32 -0.44 12.75
CA ASP A 131 -12.34 -1.48 12.86
C ASP A 131 -12.43 -2.36 11.60
N ILE A 132 -12.94 -3.57 11.77
CA ILE A 132 -12.98 -4.57 10.70
C ILE A 132 -13.79 -4.11 9.48
N TYR A 133 -14.84 -3.34 9.66
CA TYR A 133 -15.64 -2.85 8.54
C TYR A 133 -14.86 -1.84 7.71
N THR A 134 -14.14 -0.93 8.36
CA THR A 134 -13.26 0.03 7.68
C THR A 134 -12.13 -0.69 6.95
N VAL A 135 -11.53 -1.73 7.56
CA VAL A 135 -10.50 -2.55 6.90
C VAL A 135 -11.07 -3.22 5.65
N GLN A 136 -12.27 -3.78 5.73
CA GLN A 136 -12.92 -4.40 4.58
C GLN A 136 -13.16 -3.41 3.44
N HIS A 137 -13.58 -2.18 3.75
CA HIS A 137 -13.72 -1.13 2.74
C HIS A 137 -12.39 -0.72 2.12
N LEU A 138 -11.35 -0.58 2.93
CA LEU A 138 -9.99 -0.27 2.45
C LEU A 138 -9.44 -1.35 1.53
N LEU A 139 -9.77 -2.59 1.78
CA LEU A 139 -9.37 -3.74 0.94
C LEU A 139 -10.30 -3.95 -0.26
N ALA A 140 -11.35 -3.16 -0.39
CA ALA A 140 -12.34 -3.23 -1.47
C ALA A 140 -12.91 -4.64 -1.65
N HIS A 141 -13.39 -5.24 -0.56
CA HIS A 141 -14.05 -6.55 -0.62
C HIS A 141 -15.32 -6.50 -1.45
N LYS A 142 -15.62 -7.62 -2.12
CA LYS A 142 -16.85 -7.81 -2.91
C LYS A 142 -18.10 -7.51 -2.08
N ASN A 143 -19.20 -7.19 -2.72
CA ASN A 143 -20.54 -6.96 -2.18
C ASN A 143 -20.88 -5.53 -1.76
N VAL A 144 -20.07 -4.55 -2.12
CA VAL A 144 -20.39 -3.14 -1.94
C VAL A 144 -20.70 -2.56 -3.31
N THR A 145 -21.82 -1.82 -3.46
CA THR A 145 -22.13 -1.11 -4.70
C THR A 145 -21.13 0.01 -4.93
N THR A 146 -20.93 0.41 -6.18
CA THR A 146 -20.00 1.49 -6.54
C THR A 146 -20.25 2.77 -5.73
N THR A 147 -21.52 3.14 -5.54
CA THR A 147 -21.89 4.32 -4.74
C THR A 147 -21.50 4.17 -3.27
N GLN A 148 -21.74 3.00 -2.68
CA GLN A 148 -21.36 2.72 -1.30
C GLN A 148 -19.85 2.69 -1.12
N ILE A 149 -19.09 2.13 -2.07
CA ILE A 149 -17.64 2.15 -2.06
C ILE A 149 -17.14 3.59 -2.06
N TYR A 150 -17.66 4.44 -2.96
CA TYR A 150 -17.27 5.84 -3.05
C TYR A 150 -17.50 6.59 -1.74
N VAL A 151 -18.70 6.47 -1.16
CA VAL A 151 -19.04 7.12 0.11
C VAL A 151 -18.16 6.60 1.25
N ALA A 152 -17.97 5.29 1.35
CA ALA A 152 -17.16 4.68 2.39
C ALA A 152 -15.70 5.14 2.34
N HIS A 153 -15.09 5.15 1.15
CA HIS A 153 -13.70 5.55 0.97
C HIS A 153 -13.50 7.07 1.04
N ALA A 154 -14.54 7.86 0.80
CA ALA A 154 -14.49 9.31 0.94
C ALA A 154 -14.66 9.77 2.39
N SER A 155 -15.13 8.91 3.30
CA SER A 155 -15.39 9.30 4.69
C SER A 155 -14.10 9.70 5.41
N PRO A 156 -14.16 10.70 6.32
CA PRO A 156 -13.00 11.09 7.12
C PRO A 156 -12.37 9.93 7.89
N LYS A 157 -13.19 9.05 8.44
CA LYS A 157 -12.74 7.86 9.18
C LYS A 157 -11.90 6.91 8.31
N THR A 158 -12.33 6.63 7.08
CA THR A 158 -11.63 5.74 6.16
C THR A 158 -10.32 6.39 5.69
N ARG A 159 -10.34 7.68 5.41
CA ARG A 159 -9.14 8.43 5.01
C ARG A 159 -8.13 8.55 6.15
N GLU A 160 -8.58 8.77 7.37
CA GLU A 160 -7.72 8.76 8.56
C GLU A 160 -7.09 7.38 8.77
N ALA A 161 -7.87 6.31 8.65
CA ALA A 161 -7.38 4.94 8.74
C ALA A 161 -6.26 4.65 7.72
N ALA A 162 -6.41 5.10 6.48
CA ALA A 162 -5.40 4.93 5.44
C ALA A 162 -4.03 5.54 5.81
N ASN A 163 -4.02 6.56 6.67
CA ASN A 163 -2.80 7.26 7.12
C ASN A 163 -2.20 6.70 8.42
N LYS A 164 -2.76 5.66 9.02
CA LYS A 164 -2.30 5.15 10.33
C LYS A 164 -0.95 4.45 10.27
N ILE A 165 -0.62 3.77 9.19
CA ILE A 165 0.64 3.05 9.06
C ILE A 165 1.72 4.05 8.67
N LYS A 166 2.64 4.34 9.59
CA LYS A 166 3.74 5.27 9.39
C LYS A 166 5.06 4.53 9.34
N LEU A 167 5.79 4.70 8.26
CA LEU A 167 7.13 4.14 8.08
C LEU A 167 8.21 5.08 8.58
N LYS A 168 8.01 6.39 8.39
CA LYS A 168 8.90 7.42 8.91
C LYS A 168 8.56 7.65 10.38
N VAL A 169 9.56 7.48 11.25
CA VAL A 169 9.45 7.83 12.66
C VAL A 169 9.66 9.33 12.76
N GLU A 170 8.68 10.05 13.34
CA GLU A 170 8.87 11.46 13.67
C GLU A 170 9.98 11.56 14.72
N ASP A 171 11.04 12.34 14.43
CA ASP A 171 11.99 12.74 15.44
C ASP A 171 11.27 13.67 16.42
N THR A 172 10.87 13.12 17.57
CA THR A 172 10.47 13.93 18.70
C THR A 172 11.72 14.58 19.28
N ASN A 173 12.21 15.64 18.63
CA ASN A 173 13.08 16.60 19.28
C ASN A 173 12.19 17.39 20.24
N GLU A 174 11.97 16.87 21.42
CA GLU A 174 11.64 17.70 22.55
C GLU A 174 12.88 18.57 22.83
N ASN A 175 12.88 19.74 22.26
CA ASN A 175 13.75 20.79 22.74
C ASN A 175 13.23 21.21 24.11
N GLU A 176 13.88 20.73 25.14
CA GLU A 176 13.89 21.36 26.42
C GLU A 176 14.51 22.78 26.33
#